data_ba24de3748e84456c80782c6d1eb24f9
#
_entry.id   ba24de3748e84456c80782c6d1eb24f9
#
_cell.length_a   1.000
_cell.length_b   1.000
_cell.length_c   1.000
_cell.angle_alpha   90.00
_cell.angle_beta   90.00
_cell.angle_gamma   90.00
#
_symmetry.space_group_name_H-M   'P 1'
#
loop_
_entity.id
_entity.type
_entity.pdbx_description
1 polymer ?
#
loop_
_entity_poly.entity_id
_entity_poly.type
_entity_poly.pdbx_seq_one_letter_code
_entity_poly.pdbx_strand_id
1 'polypeptide(L)'
;MNKKIKVIRDLSLVEKELSSAQGGVVTVTLQKESFAQFATIFVYQNKNVFFYLDNEELLRTIKLDTMAKFTILNDRNVTKELIEKNDPLYRLFSIVVTGIVREAEEKKTIRDIAQSFIEKYSGKLILPEKETQTKGKLLFVDSEELLAYDEMGY
;
A
#
# COMPACT_ATOMS: atom_id res chain seq x y z
N MET A 1 -3.82 -6.30 -29.25
CA MET A 1 -4.54 -5.63 -28.16
C MET A 1 -4.01 -4.21 -27.98
N ASN A 2 -4.87 -3.24 -27.97
CA ASN A 2 -4.48 -1.86 -27.71
C ASN A 2 -4.62 -1.53 -26.24
N LYS A 3 -3.63 -0.88 -25.68
CA LYS A 3 -3.66 -0.39 -24.30
C LYS A 3 -3.76 1.11 -24.26
N LYS A 4 -4.56 1.63 -23.35
CA LYS A 4 -4.60 3.04 -23.02
C LYS A 4 -4.29 3.21 -21.55
N ILE A 5 -3.31 4.04 -21.23
CA ILE A 5 -2.91 4.36 -19.86
C ILE A 5 -3.15 5.84 -19.64
N LYS A 6 -3.94 6.14 -18.62
CA LYS A 6 -4.25 7.52 -18.24
C LYS A 6 -3.71 7.78 -16.83
N VAL A 7 -2.96 8.86 -16.69
CA VAL A 7 -2.50 9.31 -15.37
C VAL A 7 -3.66 10.04 -14.68
N ILE A 8 -3.96 9.63 -13.46
CA ILE A 8 -5.00 10.26 -12.64
C ILE A 8 -4.36 11.31 -11.75
N ARG A 9 -4.80 12.55 -11.90
CA ARG A 9 -4.22 13.71 -11.21
C ARG A 9 -5.08 14.25 -10.07
N ASP A 10 -6.30 13.76 -9.90
CA ASP A 10 -7.17 14.15 -8.80
C ASP A 10 -6.69 13.50 -7.50
N LEU A 11 -5.96 14.27 -6.70
CA LEU A 11 -5.37 13.78 -5.45
C LEU A 11 -6.41 13.24 -4.47
N SER A 12 -7.57 13.92 -4.33
CA SER A 12 -8.64 13.46 -3.47
C SER A 12 -9.15 12.08 -3.84
N LEU A 13 -9.34 11.85 -5.15
CA LEU A 13 -9.78 10.55 -5.66
C LEU A 13 -8.73 9.48 -5.41
N VAL A 14 -7.47 9.79 -5.67
CA VAL A 14 -6.35 8.85 -5.48
C VAL A 14 -6.22 8.47 -4.01
N GLU A 15 -6.28 9.44 -3.11
CA GLU A 15 -6.18 9.18 -1.67
C GLU A 15 -7.36 8.37 -1.14
N LYS A 16 -8.56 8.61 -1.66
CA LYS A 16 -9.75 7.83 -1.32
C LYS A 16 -9.61 6.37 -1.74
N GLU A 17 -9.17 6.12 -2.98
CA GLU A 17 -8.94 4.78 -3.49
C GLU A 17 -7.84 4.05 -2.71
N LEU A 18 -6.76 4.78 -2.41
CA LEU A 18 -5.66 4.24 -1.60
C LEU A 18 -6.14 3.84 -0.21
N SER A 19 -6.86 4.71 0.46
CA SER A 19 -7.36 4.46 1.83
C SER A 19 -8.33 3.29 1.91
N SER A 20 -9.09 3.03 0.85
CA SER A 20 -10.09 1.95 0.82
C SER A 20 -9.52 0.60 0.38
N ALA A 21 -8.30 0.55 -0.16
CA ALA A 21 -7.68 -0.69 -0.59
C ALA A 21 -7.39 -1.61 0.60
N GLN A 22 -7.56 -2.92 0.41
CA GLN A 22 -7.40 -3.90 1.48
C GLN A 22 -5.96 -4.29 1.74
N GLY A 23 -5.10 -4.11 0.78
CA GLY A 23 -3.69 -4.43 0.90
C GLY A 23 -2.90 -3.91 -0.28
N GLY A 24 -1.61 -4.08 -0.21
CA GLY A 24 -0.71 -3.68 -1.28
C GLY A 24 0.64 -4.38 -1.15
N VAL A 25 1.55 -4.00 -2.03
CA VAL A 25 2.89 -4.57 -2.08
C VAL A 25 3.92 -3.49 -1.74
N VAL A 26 4.75 -3.79 -0.76
CA VAL A 26 5.87 -2.94 -0.36
C VAL A 26 7.13 -3.44 -1.05
N THR A 27 7.89 -2.51 -1.64
CA THR A 27 9.22 -2.78 -2.19
C THR A 27 10.23 -1.97 -1.38
N VAL A 28 11.19 -2.64 -0.78
CA VAL A 28 12.20 -2.02 0.08
C VAL A 28 13.60 -2.43 -0.34
N THR A 29 14.57 -1.57 -0.04
CA THR A 29 15.99 -1.88 -0.20
C THR A 29 16.51 -2.61 1.03
N LEU A 30 17.29 -3.64 0.82
CA LEU A 30 17.93 -4.40 1.87
C LEU A 30 19.42 -4.06 1.95
N GLN A 31 20.06 -4.47 3.03
CA GLN A 31 21.51 -4.39 3.14
C GLN A 31 22.17 -5.14 1.98
N LYS A 32 23.38 -4.74 1.59
CA LYS A 32 24.11 -5.31 0.44
C LYS A 32 23.43 -5.03 -0.92
N GLU A 33 22.69 -3.91 -1.03
CA GLU A 33 22.11 -3.44 -2.28
C GLU A 33 21.12 -4.41 -2.94
N SER A 34 20.55 -5.33 -2.19
CA SER A 34 19.45 -6.15 -2.66
C SER A 34 18.11 -5.50 -2.29
N PHE A 35 17.01 -6.08 -2.72
CA PHE A 35 15.68 -5.58 -2.38
C PHE A 35 14.72 -6.74 -2.15
N ALA A 36 13.61 -6.43 -1.47
CA ALA A 36 12.54 -7.37 -1.21
C ALA A 36 11.19 -6.74 -1.55
N GLN A 37 10.27 -7.59 -1.92
CA GLN A 37 8.87 -7.22 -2.12
C GLN A 37 8.00 -8.14 -1.29
N PHE A 38 7.00 -7.59 -0.64
CA PHE A 38 6.05 -8.40 0.14
C PHE A 38 4.70 -7.71 0.19
N ALA A 39 3.65 -8.53 0.27
CA ALA A 39 2.29 -8.04 0.43
C ALA A 39 2.01 -7.75 1.90
N THR A 40 1.22 -6.72 2.16
CA THR A 40 0.84 -6.34 3.53
C THR A 40 -0.50 -5.63 3.56
N ILE A 41 -1.15 -5.70 4.70
CA ILE A 41 -2.24 -4.78 5.04
C ILE A 41 -1.63 -3.44 5.47
N PHE A 42 -2.39 -2.37 5.40
CA PHE A 42 -1.85 -1.04 5.65
C PHE A 42 -2.91 -0.04 6.07
N VAL A 43 -2.47 1.07 6.64
CA VAL A 43 -3.26 2.27 6.87
C VAL A 43 -2.56 3.45 6.21
N TYR A 44 -3.29 4.22 5.41
CA TYR A 44 -2.80 5.46 4.83
C TYR A 44 -3.33 6.63 5.67
N GLN A 45 -2.44 7.40 6.26
CA GLN A 45 -2.79 8.52 7.11
C GLN A 45 -1.67 9.57 7.10
N ASN A 46 -2.04 10.84 6.96
CA ASN A 46 -1.09 11.96 6.94
C ASN A 46 0.01 11.78 5.88
N LYS A 47 -0.39 11.30 4.70
CA LYS A 47 0.52 11.03 3.57
C LYS A 47 1.56 9.96 3.83
N ASN A 48 1.32 9.12 4.83
CA ASN A 48 2.18 8.00 5.17
C ASN A 48 1.44 6.68 5.00
N VAL A 49 2.11 5.69 4.45
CA VAL A 49 1.60 4.32 4.37
C VAL A 49 2.20 3.54 5.53
N PHE A 50 1.39 3.19 6.52
CA PHE A 50 1.81 2.45 7.70
C PHE A 50 1.54 0.97 7.54
N PHE A 51 2.50 0.15 7.94
CA PHE A 51 2.36 -1.31 7.93
C PHE A 51 3.19 -1.93 9.05
N TYR A 52 2.76 -3.11 9.52
CA TYR A 52 3.52 -3.87 10.49
C TYR A 52 4.43 -4.88 9.79
N LEU A 53 5.66 -4.97 10.24
CA LEU A 53 6.62 -5.94 9.76
C LEU A 53 7.10 -6.79 10.93
N ASP A 54 6.84 -8.09 10.89
CA ASP A 54 7.21 -9.03 11.94
C ASP A 54 8.20 -10.10 11.49
N ASN A 55 8.55 -10.12 10.22
CA ASN A 55 9.56 -11.04 9.69
C ASN A 55 10.94 -10.65 10.21
N GLU A 56 11.54 -11.50 11.04
CA GLU A 56 12.82 -11.23 11.71
C GLU A 56 13.96 -10.99 10.72
N GLU A 57 14.02 -11.77 9.66
CA GLU A 57 15.07 -11.62 8.65
C GLU A 57 14.96 -10.29 7.91
N LEU A 58 13.73 -9.93 7.49
CA LEU A 58 13.50 -8.64 6.85
C LEU A 58 13.80 -7.48 7.80
N LEU A 59 13.40 -7.58 9.07
CA LEU A 59 13.68 -6.54 10.06
C LEU A 59 15.19 -6.32 10.28
N ARG A 60 15.98 -7.38 10.19
CA ARG A 60 17.44 -7.27 10.32
C ARG A 60 18.11 -6.71 9.08
N THR A 61 17.54 -6.96 7.91
CA THR A 61 18.20 -6.65 6.63
C THR A 61 17.63 -5.41 5.95
N ILE A 62 16.42 -4.96 6.33
CA ILE A 62 15.83 -3.77 5.73
C ILE A 62 16.72 -2.54 6.00
N LYS A 63 16.90 -1.76 4.95
CA LYS A 63 17.67 -0.51 5.04
C LYS A 63 16.69 0.65 5.22
N LEU A 64 16.52 1.07 6.48
CA LEU A 64 15.68 2.21 6.82
C LEU A 64 16.26 3.52 6.26
N ASP A 65 15.43 4.53 6.16
CA ASP A 65 15.79 5.85 5.64
C ASP A 65 16.25 5.82 4.18
N THR A 66 15.78 4.83 3.43
CA THR A 66 16.02 4.71 1.99
C THR A 66 14.71 4.67 1.23
N MET A 67 14.79 4.83 -0.09
CA MET A 67 13.62 4.83 -0.96
C MET A 67 12.87 3.49 -0.89
N ALA A 68 11.57 3.60 -0.81
CA ALA A 68 10.66 2.46 -0.84
C ALA A 68 9.44 2.81 -1.69
N LYS A 69 8.73 1.78 -2.15
CA LYS A 69 7.49 1.93 -2.90
C LYS A 69 6.40 1.09 -2.28
N PHE A 70 5.20 1.62 -2.31
CA PHE A 70 3.99 0.88 -1.96
C PHE A 70 3.05 0.95 -3.14
N THR A 71 2.59 -0.22 -3.61
CA THR A 71 1.77 -0.32 -4.82
C THR A 71 0.48 -1.05 -4.52
N ILE A 72 -0.64 -0.48 -4.96
CA ILE A 72 -1.92 -1.17 -4.97
C ILE A 72 -2.38 -1.37 -6.41
N LEU A 73 -3.16 -2.42 -6.61
CA LEU A 73 -3.78 -2.75 -7.88
C LEU A 73 -5.23 -3.11 -7.61
N ASN A 74 -6.15 -2.35 -8.19
CA ASN A 74 -7.57 -2.62 -8.13
C ASN A 74 -8.07 -3.04 -9.50
N ASP A 75 -8.67 -4.22 -9.54
CA ASP A 75 -9.38 -4.67 -10.73
C ASP A 75 -10.72 -3.93 -10.79
N ARG A 76 -10.90 -3.16 -11.85
CA ARG A 76 -12.16 -2.48 -12.15
C ARG A 76 -12.98 -3.40 -13.04
N ASN A 77 -13.75 -4.29 -12.45
CA ASN A 77 -14.56 -5.26 -13.16
C ASN A 77 -15.26 -4.67 -14.39
N VAL A 78 -14.99 -5.28 -15.53
CA VAL A 78 -15.67 -4.93 -16.78
C VAL A 78 -16.95 -5.73 -16.84
N THR A 79 -18.11 -5.06 -16.89
CA THR A 79 -19.38 -5.75 -16.94
C THR A 79 -19.57 -6.42 -18.33
N LYS A 80 -20.39 -7.47 -18.36
CA LYS A 80 -20.73 -8.15 -19.61
C LYS A 80 -21.31 -7.18 -20.66
N GLU A 81 -22.10 -6.22 -20.23
CA GLU A 81 -22.67 -5.19 -21.11
C GLU A 81 -21.61 -4.31 -21.77
N LEU A 82 -20.54 -3.97 -21.02
CA LEU A 82 -19.43 -3.19 -21.55
C LEU A 82 -18.67 -3.98 -22.61
N ILE A 83 -18.45 -5.29 -22.37
CA ILE A 83 -17.79 -6.16 -23.32
C ILE A 83 -18.57 -6.25 -24.64
N GLU A 84 -19.89 -6.38 -24.56
CA GLU A 84 -20.78 -6.48 -25.74
C GLU A 84 -20.77 -5.21 -26.59
N LYS A 85 -20.44 -4.05 -26.01
CA LYS A 85 -20.39 -2.76 -26.70
C LYS A 85 -19.00 -2.37 -27.21
N ASN A 86 -18.06 -3.30 -27.30
CA ASN A 86 -16.64 -3.06 -27.64
C ASN A 86 -15.94 -2.12 -26.64
N ASP A 87 -16.41 -2.09 -25.41
CA ASP A 87 -15.72 -1.40 -24.33
C ASP A 87 -14.49 -2.20 -23.86
N PRO A 88 -13.67 -1.68 -22.98
CA PRO A 88 -12.41 -2.35 -22.62
C PRO A 88 -12.60 -3.78 -22.13
N LEU A 89 -11.71 -4.67 -22.58
CA LEU A 89 -11.65 -6.06 -22.13
C LEU A 89 -11.22 -6.16 -20.67
N TYR A 90 -10.43 -5.19 -20.21
CA TYR A 90 -10.04 -5.08 -18.82
C TYR A 90 -9.82 -3.61 -18.46
N ARG A 91 -9.94 -3.33 -17.19
CA ARG A 91 -9.64 -2.02 -16.63
C ARG A 91 -8.94 -2.20 -15.29
N LEU A 92 -7.72 -1.69 -15.19
CA LEU A 92 -6.90 -1.76 -14.00
C LEU A 92 -6.61 -0.36 -13.47
N PHE A 93 -6.74 -0.22 -12.18
CA PHE A 93 -6.39 1.01 -11.49
C PHE A 93 -5.23 0.70 -10.55
N SER A 94 -4.13 1.41 -10.69
CA SER A 94 -2.96 1.23 -9.85
C SER A 94 -2.53 2.53 -9.20
N ILE A 95 -2.01 2.44 -7.99
CA ILE A 95 -1.43 3.57 -7.27
C ILE A 95 -0.04 3.16 -6.80
N VAL A 96 0.93 4.02 -7.05
CA VAL A 96 2.30 3.83 -6.59
C VAL A 96 2.66 4.99 -5.67
N VAL A 97 2.93 4.68 -4.42
CA VAL A 97 3.46 5.62 -3.43
C VAL A 97 4.95 5.41 -3.35
N THR A 98 5.71 6.46 -3.62
CA THR A 98 7.18 6.44 -3.53
C THR A 98 7.61 7.38 -2.42
N GLY A 99 8.48 6.93 -1.56
CA GLY A 99 8.95 7.72 -0.44
C GLY A 99 10.06 7.04 0.34
N ILE A 100 10.27 7.50 1.54
CA ILE A 100 11.32 6.99 2.42
C ILE A 100 10.70 6.08 3.46
N VAL A 101 11.22 4.86 3.60
CA VAL A 101 10.76 3.94 4.64
C VAL A 101 11.41 4.28 5.98
N ARG A 102 10.58 4.45 7.00
CA ARG A 102 11.00 4.83 8.35
C ARG A 102 10.32 3.94 9.40
N GLU A 103 10.89 3.89 10.57
CA GLU A 103 10.26 3.26 11.73
C GLU A 103 9.47 4.31 12.52
N ALA A 104 8.24 3.96 12.91
CA ALA A 104 7.44 4.80 13.80
C ALA A 104 7.97 4.65 15.23
N GLU A 105 8.39 5.75 15.84
CA GLU A 105 9.01 5.76 17.17
C GLU A 105 8.13 6.48 18.20
N GLU A 106 7.31 7.44 17.77
CA GLU A 106 6.46 8.21 18.65
C GLU A 106 5.31 7.36 19.19
N LYS A 107 5.18 7.27 20.51
CA LYS A 107 4.15 6.46 21.17
C LYS A 107 2.73 6.84 20.77
N LYS A 108 2.46 8.13 20.63
CA LYS A 108 1.14 8.62 20.21
C LYS A 108 0.81 8.12 18.81
N THR A 109 1.73 8.26 17.87
CA THR A 109 1.56 7.78 16.50
C THR A 109 1.29 6.27 16.48
N ILE A 110 2.06 5.51 17.22
CA ILE A 110 1.89 4.04 17.29
C ILE A 110 0.50 3.67 17.78
N ARG A 111 -0.01 4.36 18.81
CA ARG A 111 -1.36 4.11 19.34
C ARG A 111 -2.44 4.52 18.35
N ASP A 112 -2.32 5.70 17.74
CA ASP A 112 -3.32 6.20 16.80
C ASP A 112 -3.40 5.31 15.56
N ILE A 113 -2.28 4.84 15.06
CA ILE A 113 -2.24 3.95 13.91
C ILE A 113 -2.79 2.56 14.26
N ALA A 114 -2.49 2.03 15.45
CA ALA A 114 -3.08 0.78 15.91
C ALA A 114 -4.61 0.86 15.93
N GLN A 115 -5.15 1.97 16.42
CA GLN A 115 -6.60 2.21 16.41
C GLN A 115 -7.15 2.29 14.99
N SER A 116 -6.45 2.94 14.08
CA SER A 116 -6.83 3.05 12.67
C SER A 116 -6.87 1.68 11.98
N PHE A 117 -5.93 0.79 12.31
CA PHE A 117 -5.94 -0.60 11.83
C PHE A 117 -7.18 -1.34 12.33
N ILE A 118 -7.52 -1.20 13.61
CA ILE A 118 -8.72 -1.82 14.18
C ILE A 118 -9.96 -1.33 13.44
N GLU A 119 -10.08 -0.05 13.22
CA GLU A 119 -11.23 0.53 12.53
C GLU A 119 -11.35 0.07 11.08
N LYS A 120 -10.24 0.06 10.35
CA LYS A 120 -10.23 -0.35 8.94
C LYS A 120 -10.56 -1.82 8.75
N TYR A 121 -10.02 -2.68 9.61
CA TYR A 121 -10.12 -4.14 9.46
C TYR A 121 -11.04 -4.80 10.47
N SER A 122 -11.86 -4.02 11.19
CA SER A 122 -12.81 -4.53 12.18
C SER A 122 -13.68 -5.63 11.60
N GLY A 123 -13.76 -6.76 12.32
CA GLY A 123 -14.51 -7.94 11.89
C GLY A 123 -13.82 -8.78 10.82
N LYS A 124 -12.71 -8.34 10.25
CA LYS A 124 -11.96 -9.07 9.22
C LYS A 124 -10.56 -9.47 9.67
N LEU A 125 -10.06 -8.81 10.71
CA LEU A 125 -8.70 -9.01 11.20
C LEU A 125 -8.73 -9.08 12.72
N ILE A 126 -8.07 -10.09 13.26
CA ILE A 126 -7.74 -10.14 14.68
C ILE A 126 -6.31 -9.60 14.78
N LEU A 127 -6.17 -8.42 15.36
CA LEU A 127 -4.84 -7.88 15.60
C LEU A 127 -4.12 -8.76 16.63
N PRO A 128 -2.80 -8.95 16.47
CA PRO A 128 -2.03 -9.70 17.43
C PRO A 128 -2.19 -9.12 18.83
N GLU A 129 -2.27 -9.97 19.83
CA GLU A 129 -2.27 -9.55 21.21
C GLU A 129 -0.98 -8.78 21.53
N LYS A 130 -0.98 -8.02 22.65
CA LYS A 130 0.17 -7.19 23.03
C LYS A 130 1.51 -7.92 23.00
N GLU A 131 1.51 -9.21 23.32
CA GLU A 131 2.73 -10.02 23.34
C GLU A 131 3.32 -10.26 21.95
N THR A 132 2.47 -10.36 20.93
CA THR A 132 2.92 -10.49 19.54
C THR A 132 3.29 -9.17 18.93
N GLN A 133 2.74 -8.05 19.41
CA GLN A 133 3.11 -6.71 18.98
C GLN A 133 4.57 -6.35 19.34
N THR A 134 5.15 -7.01 20.34
CA THR A 134 6.53 -6.78 20.73
C THR A 134 7.55 -7.35 19.74
N LYS A 135 7.14 -8.27 18.88
CA LYS A 135 8.02 -8.89 17.88
C LYS A 135 8.03 -8.16 16.55
N GLY A 136 7.00 -7.39 16.28
CA GLY A 136 6.89 -6.62 15.06
C GLY A 136 7.21 -5.15 15.26
N LYS A 137 7.50 -4.48 14.16
CA LYS A 137 7.71 -3.04 14.16
C LYS A 137 6.69 -2.37 13.25
N LEU A 138 6.26 -1.19 13.65
CA LEU A 138 5.44 -0.34 12.80
C LEU A 138 6.37 0.51 11.94
N LEU A 139 6.33 0.26 10.64
CA LEU A 139 7.08 1.01 9.65
C LEU A 139 6.11 1.86 8.83
N PHE A 140 6.64 2.86 8.16
CA PHE A 140 5.85 3.63 7.22
C PHE A 140 6.68 4.13 6.04
N VAL A 141 6.01 4.27 4.90
CA VAL A 141 6.58 4.96 3.75
C VAL A 141 6.11 6.41 3.84
N ASP A 142 7.07 7.30 4.07
CA ASP A 142 6.86 8.75 4.09
C ASP A 142 6.78 9.22 2.63
N SER A 143 5.57 9.48 2.17
CA SER A 143 5.30 9.70 0.75
C SER A 143 5.91 11.00 0.23
N GLU A 144 6.74 10.89 -0.79
CA GLU A 144 7.26 12.02 -1.55
C GLU A 144 6.50 12.18 -2.88
N GLU A 145 6.00 11.06 -3.43
CA GLU A 145 5.29 11.05 -4.70
C GLU A 145 4.15 10.04 -4.66
N LEU A 146 3.02 10.44 -5.19
CA LEU A 146 1.83 9.62 -5.29
C LEU A 146 1.34 9.65 -6.75
N LEU A 147 1.48 8.53 -7.46
CA LEU A 147 1.06 8.39 -8.85
C LEU A 147 -0.03 7.35 -8.98
N ALA A 148 -1.03 7.66 -9.79
CA ALA A 148 -2.12 6.74 -10.06
C ALA A 148 -2.34 6.62 -11.57
N TYR A 149 -2.65 5.41 -12.00
CA TYR A 149 -2.85 5.09 -13.40
C TYR A 149 -4.15 4.32 -13.59
N ASP A 150 -4.87 4.66 -14.65
CA ASP A 150 -6.04 3.93 -15.13
C ASP A 150 -5.65 3.28 -16.46
N GLU A 151 -5.51 1.97 -16.49
CA GLU A 151 -5.14 1.23 -17.69
C GLU A 151 -6.34 0.47 -18.22
N MET A 152 -6.57 0.60 -19.51
CA MET A 152 -7.63 -0.12 -20.21
C MET A 152 -7.04 -0.88 -21.41
N GLY A 153 -7.49 -2.10 -21.63
CA GLY A 153 -7.14 -2.91 -22.80
C GLY A 153 -8.36 -3.17 -23.66
N TYR A 154 -8.17 -3.07 -24.97
CA TYR A 154 -9.25 -3.25 -25.97
C TYR A 154 -8.96 -4.42 -26.88
#